data_259c98484f0f2b025e875818ccceb78e
#
_entry.id   259c98484f0f2b025e875818ccceb78e
#
_cell.length_a   1.000
_cell.length_b   1.000
_cell.length_c   1.000
_cell.angle_alpha   90.00
_cell.angle_beta   90.00
_cell.angle_gamma   90.00
#
_symmetry.space_group_name_H-M   'P 1'
#
loop_
_entity.id
_entity.type
_entity.pdbx_description
1 polymer ?
#
loop_
_entity_poly.entity_id
_entity_poly.type
_entity_poly.pdbx_seq_one_letter_code
_entity_poly.pdbx_strand_id
1 'polypeptide(L)'
;VSTGLVTFAARDSEFDGKKIKKGEVMALENGKIVNTGSDLTKITYRLARSIAKSKKDAQFITLISGCDVSEEEAEHTADLIRSKVGGDVEVTCISGGQPVYYYMLGVE
;
A
#
# COMPACT_ATOMS: atom_id res chain seq x y z
N VAL A 1 -8.83 -11.76 6.62
CA VAL A 1 -7.86 -10.66 6.53
C VAL A 1 -7.45 -10.44 5.09
N SER A 2 -7.62 -9.22 4.60
CA SER A 2 -7.13 -8.84 3.27
C SER A 2 -5.74 -8.24 3.39
N THR A 3 -4.85 -8.57 2.45
CA THR A 3 -3.48 -8.08 2.48
C THR A 3 -3.18 -7.23 1.26
N GLY A 4 -2.35 -6.21 1.48
CA GLY A 4 -1.84 -5.35 0.42
C GLY A 4 -0.32 -5.25 0.53
N LEU A 5 0.34 -5.18 -0.62
CA LEU A 5 1.78 -5.01 -0.70
C LEU A 5 2.10 -3.87 -1.65
N VAL A 6 3.05 -3.03 -1.27
CA VAL A 6 3.54 -1.96 -2.13
C VAL A 6 5.04 -2.15 -2.32
N THR A 7 5.46 -2.34 -3.54
CA THR A 7 6.84 -2.61 -3.89
C THR A 7 7.23 -1.87 -5.17
N PHE A 8 8.36 -2.20 -5.75
CA PHE A 8 8.83 -1.60 -6.99
C PHE A 8 9.15 -2.68 -8.02
N ALA A 9 9.10 -2.31 -9.29
CA ALA A 9 9.46 -3.22 -10.37
C ALA A 9 10.99 -3.33 -10.46
N ALA A 10 11.51 -4.55 -10.34
CA ALA A 10 12.95 -4.81 -10.43
C ALA A 10 13.46 -4.71 -11.88
N ARG A 11 12.57 -4.85 -12.84
CA ARG A 11 12.89 -4.78 -14.28
C ARG A 11 11.64 -4.41 -15.07
N ASP A 12 11.82 -4.01 -16.34
CA ASP A 12 10.70 -3.77 -17.24
C ASP A 12 9.91 -5.08 -17.42
N SER A 13 8.60 -4.98 -17.35
CA SER A 13 7.72 -6.13 -17.52
C SER A 13 6.38 -5.69 -18.12
N GLU A 14 5.52 -6.65 -18.43
CA GLU A 14 4.18 -6.40 -18.92
C GLU A 14 3.20 -7.28 -18.15
N PHE A 15 2.12 -6.69 -17.70
CA PHE A 15 1.07 -7.38 -16.96
C PHE A 15 -0.30 -6.90 -17.42
N ASP A 16 -1.15 -7.83 -17.87
CA ASP A 16 -2.49 -7.53 -18.40
C ASP A 16 -2.50 -6.45 -19.48
N GLY A 17 -1.52 -6.47 -20.38
CA GLY A 17 -1.40 -5.50 -21.45
C GLY A 17 -0.84 -4.14 -21.06
N LYS A 18 -0.50 -3.97 -19.77
CA LYS A 18 0.13 -2.75 -19.27
C LYS A 18 1.63 -2.94 -19.17
N LYS A 19 2.39 -1.95 -19.66
CA LYS A 19 3.84 -1.96 -19.53
C LYS A 19 4.23 -1.36 -18.17
N ILE A 20 5.04 -2.09 -17.42
CA ILE A 20 5.57 -1.66 -16.14
C ILE A 20 7.06 -1.44 -16.32
N LYS A 21 7.51 -0.21 -16.07
CA LYS A 21 8.93 0.14 -16.19
C LYS A 21 9.67 -0.14 -14.90
N LYS A 22 10.96 -0.49 -15.03
CA LYS A 22 11.84 -0.66 -13.89
C LYS A 22 11.79 0.56 -12.98
N GLY A 23 11.60 0.32 -11.67
CA GLY A 23 11.52 1.38 -10.67
C GLY A 23 10.12 1.92 -10.43
N GLU A 24 9.13 1.55 -11.22
CA GLU A 24 7.75 1.94 -10.93
C GLU A 24 7.25 1.28 -9.65
N VAL A 25 6.42 2.02 -8.92
CA VAL A 25 5.78 1.50 -7.71
C VAL A 25 4.59 0.65 -8.11
N MET A 26 4.48 -0.53 -7.52
CA MET A 26 3.39 -1.46 -7.75
C MET A 26 2.61 -1.71 -6.48
N ALA A 27 1.28 -1.69 -6.58
CA ALA A 27 0.40 -2.09 -5.49
C ALA A 27 -0.26 -3.43 -5.81
N LEU A 28 -0.16 -4.37 -4.87
CA LEU A 28 -0.76 -5.69 -5.00
C LEU A 28 -1.83 -5.88 -3.92
N GLU A 29 -2.98 -6.37 -4.34
CA GLU A 29 -4.07 -6.73 -3.43
C GLU A 29 -4.25 -8.24 -3.50
N ASN A 30 -4.02 -8.92 -2.38
CA ASN A 30 -4.10 -10.40 -2.30
C ASN A 30 -3.28 -11.10 -3.40
N GLY A 31 -2.10 -10.56 -3.69
CA GLY A 31 -1.17 -11.14 -4.67
C GLY A 31 -1.36 -10.69 -6.12
N LYS A 32 -2.36 -9.86 -6.40
CA LYS A 32 -2.62 -9.35 -7.76
C LYS A 32 -2.25 -7.89 -7.88
N ILE A 33 -1.59 -7.51 -8.97
CA ILE A 33 -1.25 -6.11 -9.23
C ILE A 33 -2.55 -5.35 -9.55
N VAL A 34 -2.85 -4.34 -8.75
CA VAL A 34 -4.07 -3.52 -8.93
C VAL A 34 -3.77 -2.09 -9.31
N ASN A 35 -2.54 -1.63 -9.12
CA ASN A 35 -2.16 -0.27 -9.47
C ASN A 35 -0.65 -0.16 -9.67
N THR A 36 -0.24 0.79 -10.50
CA THR A 36 1.18 1.12 -10.74
C THR A 36 1.32 2.63 -10.93
N GLY A 37 2.50 3.15 -10.64
CA GLY A 37 2.76 4.56 -10.83
C GLY A 37 4.09 5.00 -10.24
N SER A 38 4.30 6.31 -10.18
CA SER A 38 5.55 6.91 -9.69
C SER A 38 5.42 7.54 -8.30
N ASP A 39 4.20 7.74 -7.81
CA ASP A 39 3.95 8.38 -6.51
C ASP A 39 3.64 7.32 -5.45
N LEU A 40 4.62 7.00 -4.62
CA LEU A 40 4.51 5.98 -3.59
C LEU A 40 3.35 6.24 -2.62
N THR A 41 3.24 7.47 -2.11
CA THR A 41 2.19 7.82 -1.16
C THR A 41 0.81 7.65 -1.75
N LYS A 42 0.61 8.15 -2.97
CA LYS A 42 -0.66 8.06 -3.68
C LYS A 42 -1.07 6.62 -3.98
N ILE A 43 -0.12 5.81 -4.44
CA ILE A 43 -0.35 4.39 -4.71
C ILE A 43 -0.77 3.66 -3.43
N THR A 44 -0.08 3.95 -2.32
CA THR A 44 -0.33 3.29 -1.04
C THR A 44 -1.72 3.62 -0.48
N TYR A 45 -2.11 4.90 -0.48
CA TYR A 45 -3.43 5.25 0.06
C TYR A 45 -4.57 4.74 -0.84
N ARG A 46 -4.35 4.70 -2.15
CA ARG A 46 -5.34 4.12 -3.07
C ARG A 46 -5.53 2.63 -2.84
N LEU A 47 -4.44 1.92 -2.58
CA LEU A 47 -4.50 0.50 -2.24
C LEU A 47 -5.29 0.27 -0.95
N ALA A 48 -4.98 1.02 0.10
CA ALA A 48 -5.67 0.91 1.37
C ALA A 48 -7.18 1.20 1.22
N ARG A 49 -7.52 2.24 0.47
CA ARG A 49 -8.92 2.60 0.20
C ARG A 49 -9.64 1.51 -0.58
N SER A 50 -9.00 0.94 -1.59
CA SER A 50 -9.55 -0.14 -2.41
C SER A 50 -9.87 -1.37 -1.56
N ILE A 51 -8.94 -1.79 -0.72
CA ILE A 51 -9.13 -2.93 0.17
C ILE A 51 -10.23 -2.65 1.18
N ALA A 52 -10.25 -1.47 1.78
CA ALA A 52 -11.27 -1.09 2.75
C ALA A 52 -12.67 -1.06 2.14
N LYS A 53 -12.78 -0.64 0.87
CA LYS A 53 -14.07 -0.66 0.16
C LYS A 53 -14.56 -2.06 -0.14
N SER A 54 -13.66 -2.97 -0.49
CA SER A 54 -14.04 -4.35 -0.81
C SER A 54 -14.37 -5.15 0.44
N LYS A 55 -13.88 -4.71 1.60
CA LYS A 55 -14.18 -5.34 2.89
C LYS A 55 -15.09 -4.42 3.71
N LYS A 56 -16.38 -4.61 3.59
CA LYS A 56 -17.42 -3.71 4.17
C LYS A 56 -17.37 -3.59 5.69
N ASP A 57 -16.88 -4.59 6.38
CA ASP A 57 -16.78 -4.62 7.83
C ASP A 57 -15.37 -4.38 8.36
N ALA A 58 -14.53 -3.77 7.55
CA ALA A 58 -13.16 -3.44 7.94
C ALA A 58 -13.16 -2.48 9.13
N GLN A 59 -12.42 -2.84 10.17
CA GLN A 59 -12.28 -2.06 11.41
C GLN A 59 -10.85 -1.60 11.65
N PHE A 60 -9.87 -2.36 11.17
CA PHE A 60 -8.46 -2.10 11.44
C PHE A 60 -7.64 -2.17 10.16
N ILE A 61 -6.77 -1.18 9.97
CA ILE A 61 -5.76 -1.20 8.92
C ILE A 61 -4.41 -1.07 9.60
N THR A 62 -3.53 -2.04 9.37
CA THR A 62 -2.15 -2.01 9.85
C THR A 62 -1.23 -1.72 8.68
N LEU A 63 -0.47 -0.63 8.78
CA LEU A 63 0.50 -0.21 7.76
C LEU A 63 1.90 -0.48 8.30
N ILE A 64 2.64 -1.35 7.65
CA ILE A 64 4.01 -1.71 8.05
C ILE A 64 4.96 -1.10 7.03
N SER A 65 5.80 -0.17 7.46
CA SER A 65 6.76 0.50 6.57
C SER A 65 8.05 -0.28 6.44
N GLY A 66 8.63 -0.26 5.24
CA GLY A 66 9.90 -0.92 4.95
C GLY A 66 11.12 -0.04 5.26
N CYS A 67 12.31 -0.61 5.07
CA CYS A 67 13.56 0.09 5.38
C CYS A 67 13.84 1.31 4.48
N ASP A 68 13.23 1.36 3.29
CA ASP A 68 13.41 2.47 2.35
C ASP A 68 12.42 3.62 2.57
N VAL A 69 11.60 3.55 3.61
CA VAL A 69 10.60 4.57 3.94
C VAL A 69 10.95 5.17 5.30
N SER A 70 11.03 6.49 5.37
CA SER A 70 11.27 7.18 6.63
C SER A 70 10.02 7.13 7.52
N GLU A 71 10.20 7.31 8.83
CA GLU A 71 9.07 7.38 9.76
C GLU A 71 8.13 8.53 9.44
N GLU A 72 8.68 9.67 9.01
CA GLU A 72 7.87 10.83 8.62
C GLU A 72 6.99 10.53 7.42
N GLU A 73 7.54 9.87 6.40
CA GLU A 73 6.77 9.47 5.23
C GLU A 73 5.69 8.45 5.58
N ALA A 74 6.02 7.48 6.43
CA ALA A 74 5.07 6.47 6.88
C ALA A 74 3.91 7.10 7.65
N GLU A 75 4.19 8.03 8.56
CA GLU A 75 3.16 8.74 9.32
C GLU A 75 2.28 9.61 8.42
N HIS A 76 2.88 10.30 7.46
CA HIS A 76 2.15 11.09 6.48
C HIS A 76 1.20 10.22 5.66
N THR A 77 1.68 9.06 5.21
CA THR A 77 0.88 8.10 4.47
C THR A 77 -0.26 7.55 5.33
N ALA A 78 0.01 7.22 6.60
CA ALA A 78 -1.01 6.75 7.53
C ALA A 78 -2.10 7.81 7.75
N ASP A 79 -1.72 9.08 7.88
CA ASP A 79 -2.68 10.18 8.04
C ASP A 79 -3.56 10.34 6.81
N LEU A 80 -2.99 10.21 5.61
CA LEU A 80 -3.75 10.24 4.37
C LEU A 80 -4.74 9.08 4.31
N ILE A 81 -4.33 7.89 4.70
CA ILE A 81 -5.21 6.72 4.74
C ILE A 81 -6.37 6.97 5.69
N ARG A 82 -6.10 7.49 6.89
CA ARG A 82 -7.13 7.83 7.86
C ARG A 82 -8.17 8.79 7.27
N SER A 83 -7.72 9.79 6.53
CA SER A 83 -8.63 10.77 5.92
C SER A 83 -9.46 10.19 4.78
N LYS A 84 -9.01 9.12 4.13
CA LYS A 84 -9.67 8.52 2.97
C LYS A 84 -10.61 7.37 3.32
N VAL A 85 -10.32 6.63 4.41
CA VAL A 85 -11.14 5.47 4.79
C VAL A 85 -12.27 5.80 5.78
N GLY A 86 -12.20 6.96 6.40
CA GLY A 86 -13.25 7.42 7.34
C GLY A 86 -12.95 7.07 8.79
N GLY A 87 -13.75 7.64 9.69
CA GLY A 87 -13.52 7.61 11.14
C GLY A 87 -13.79 6.28 11.82
N ASP A 88 -14.46 5.34 11.15
CA ASP A 88 -14.81 4.05 11.75
C ASP A 88 -13.70 3.00 11.62
N VAL A 89 -12.63 3.34 10.92
CA VAL A 89 -11.50 2.44 10.69
C VAL A 89 -10.27 2.95 11.43
N GLU A 90 -9.71 2.13 12.29
CA GLU A 90 -8.48 2.46 13.00
C GLU A 90 -7.26 2.12 12.14
N VAL A 91 -6.37 3.09 11.96
CA VAL A 91 -5.14 2.91 11.16
C VAL A 91 -3.94 2.96 12.10
N THR A 92 -3.17 1.89 12.12
CA THR A 92 -1.94 1.76 12.91
C THR A 92 -0.75 1.70 11.97
N CYS A 93 0.29 2.47 12.28
CA CYS A 93 1.54 2.48 11.51
C CYS A 93 2.65 1.85 12.34
N ILE A 94 3.31 0.84 11.76
CA ILE A 94 4.41 0.12 12.41
C ILE A 94 5.64 0.20 11.51
N SER A 95 6.80 0.50 12.11
CA SER A 95 8.07 0.48 11.39
C SER A 95 8.60 -0.95 11.36
N GLY A 96 8.51 -1.60 10.20
CA GLY A 96 8.93 -2.98 10.04
C GLY A 96 10.39 -3.14 9.59
N GLY A 97 10.92 -2.16 8.87
CA GLY A 97 12.29 -2.19 8.37
C GLY A 97 12.59 -3.27 7.32
N GLN A 98 11.56 -3.92 6.78
CA GLN A 98 11.77 -5.00 5.81
C GLN A 98 12.28 -4.47 4.47
N PRO A 99 13.12 -5.23 3.77
CA PRO A 99 13.58 -4.86 2.43
C PRO A 99 12.54 -5.21 1.37
N VAL A 100 12.71 -4.70 0.16
CA VAL A 100 11.91 -4.98 -1.04
C VAL A 100 10.55 -4.29 -1.04
N TYR A 101 9.77 -4.42 0.02
CA TYR A 101 8.45 -3.81 0.10
C TYR A 101 8.51 -2.47 0.82
N TYR A 102 7.99 -1.42 0.19
CA TYR A 102 7.87 -0.12 0.84
C TYR A 102 6.84 -0.18 1.97
N TYR A 103 5.69 -0.81 1.70
CA TYR A 103 4.62 -0.98 2.67
C TYR A 103 3.99 -2.34 2.57
N MET A 104 3.57 -2.85 3.71
CA MET A 104 2.71 -4.03 3.80
C MET A 104 1.46 -3.60 4.55
N LEU A 105 0.29 -3.99 4.05
CA LEU A 105 -0.99 -3.63 4.66
C LEU A 105 -1.76 -4.88 5.06
N GLY A 106 -2.34 -4.82 6.25
CA GLY A 106 -3.32 -5.81 6.69
C GLY A 106 -4.62 -5.10 7.01
N VAL A 107 -5.72 -5.59 6.46
CA VAL A 107 -7.05 -5.02 6.70
C VAL A 107 -7.94 -6.08 7.32
N GLU A 108 -8.46 -5.78 8.51
CA GLU A 108 -9.34 -6.66 9.27
C GLU A 108 -10.70 -6.02 9.55
#